data_3f610987f37cbffaa4e8d930e8af95ed
#
_entry.id   3f610987f37cbffaa4e8d930e8af95ed
#
_cell.length_a   1.000
_cell.length_b   1.000
_cell.length_c   1.000
_cell.angle_alpha   90.00
_cell.angle_beta   90.00
_cell.angle_gamma   90.00
#
_symmetry.space_group_name_H-M   'P 1'
#
loop_
_entity.id
_entity.type
_entity.pdbx_description
1 polymer ?
#
loop_
_entity_poly.entity_id
_entity_poly.type
_entity_poly.pdbx_seq_one_letter_code
_entity_poly.pdbx_strand_id
1 'polypeptide(L)'
;MGKIRILYFLEDRAQEGFITALVTRVASEESIAPGSLGRDVRSARRGSKVVTEFRNFIKDTKRVGASDIDFLVVSIDGNCYGHEERVKQLKKYIKSNHPFNEKVVYAVPDPHIERWYIMDQRAFKEGIGINRAPDLPAYKCGKDYYKQILHNALKESKVNSLLGGAEYAENIVDKITDLRSLYQQNAGFRVFVEDLRRMLKKTSKTEQ
;
A
#
# COMPACT_ATOMS: atom_id res chain seq x y z
N MET A 1 12.35 16.91 16.10
CA MET A 1 11.16 16.17 15.64
C MET A 1 11.45 14.70 15.89
N GLY A 2 10.61 14.01 16.67
CA GLY A 2 10.78 12.60 16.96
C GLY A 2 10.63 11.73 15.70
N LYS A 3 10.91 10.46 15.79
CA LYS A 3 10.83 9.52 14.68
C LYS A 3 9.49 8.83 14.70
N ILE A 4 8.63 9.07 13.70
CA ILE A 4 7.35 8.36 13.53
C ILE A 4 7.64 6.89 13.20
N ARG A 5 7.25 5.98 14.07
CA ARG A 5 7.49 4.53 13.92
C ARG A 5 6.29 3.83 13.33
N ILE A 6 6.44 3.37 12.09
CA ILE A 6 5.37 2.73 11.33
C ILE A 6 5.67 1.23 11.23
N LEU A 7 4.72 0.42 11.70
CA LEU A 7 4.74 -1.02 11.47
C LEU A 7 3.90 -1.34 10.24
N TYR A 8 4.43 -2.20 9.38
CA TYR A 8 3.74 -2.63 8.17
C TYR A 8 3.43 -4.11 8.24
N PHE A 9 2.22 -4.48 7.82
CA PHE A 9 1.86 -5.85 7.45
C PHE A 9 1.43 -5.85 5.98
N LEU A 10 2.20 -6.52 5.13
CA LEU A 10 2.06 -6.47 3.68
C LEU A 10 1.94 -7.87 3.10
N GLU A 11 1.13 -8.06 2.07
CA GLU A 11 0.89 -9.36 1.46
C GLU A 11 2.15 -9.89 0.76
N ASP A 12 2.83 -9.05 -0.02
CA ASP A 12 4.00 -9.42 -0.81
C ASP A 12 4.95 -8.24 -1.07
N ARG A 13 5.99 -8.50 -1.88
CA ARG A 13 7.01 -7.50 -2.24
C ARG A 13 6.47 -6.39 -3.15
N ALA A 14 5.50 -6.70 -4.01
CA ALA A 14 4.91 -5.68 -4.87
C ALA A 14 4.18 -4.63 -4.02
N GLN A 15 3.42 -5.10 -3.04
CA GLN A 15 2.79 -4.21 -2.06
C GLN A 15 3.83 -3.48 -1.21
N GLU A 16 4.90 -4.15 -0.78
CA GLU A 16 5.95 -3.52 0.01
C GLU A 16 6.53 -2.30 -0.72
N GLY A 17 7.00 -2.47 -1.95
CA GLY A 17 7.58 -1.38 -2.73
C GLY A 17 6.62 -0.21 -2.91
N PHE A 18 5.40 -0.49 -3.37
CA PHE A 18 4.44 0.56 -3.72
C PHE A 18 3.88 1.29 -2.49
N ILE A 19 3.48 0.55 -1.45
CA ILE A 19 2.86 1.13 -0.25
C ILE A 19 3.88 1.94 0.55
N THR A 20 5.12 1.45 0.70
CA THR A 20 6.12 2.21 1.45
C THR A 20 6.55 3.48 0.71
N ALA A 21 6.62 3.45 -0.63
CA ALA A 21 6.86 4.64 -1.44
C ALA A 21 5.71 5.65 -1.30
N LEU A 22 4.44 5.19 -1.36
CA LEU A 22 3.28 6.06 -1.13
C LEU A 22 3.28 6.69 0.26
N VAL A 23 3.61 5.93 1.31
CA VAL A 23 3.70 6.47 2.68
C VAL A 23 4.76 7.57 2.73
N THR A 24 5.93 7.34 2.17
CA THR A 24 7.01 8.34 2.10
C THR A 24 6.57 9.58 1.33
N ARG A 25 5.90 9.40 0.19
CA ARG A 25 5.37 10.50 -0.63
C ARG A 25 4.34 11.33 0.11
N VAL A 26 3.34 10.68 0.73
CA VAL A 26 2.30 11.39 1.50
C VAL A 26 2.90 12.12 2.70
N ALA A 27 3.87 11.51 3.40
CA ALA A 27 4.57 12.18 4.49
C ALA A 27 5.31 13.44 4.02
N SER A 28 5.98 13.38 2.87
CA SER A 28 6.65 14.54 2.27
C SER A 28 5.66 15.65 1.91
N GLU A 29 4.47 15.31 1.38
CA GLU A 29 3.40 16.28 1.11
C GLU A 29 2.86 16.95 2.40
N GLU A 30 2.97 16.27 3.54
CA GLU A 30 2.61 16.81 4.87
C GLU A 30 3.81 17.43 5.60
N SER A 31 4.90 17.74 4.89
CA SER A 31 6.13 18.35 5.42
C SER A 31 6.84 17.49 6.49
N ILE A 32 6.66 16.20 6.46
CA ILE A 32 7.37 15.22 7.30
C ILE A 32 8.57 14.71 6.51
N ALA A 33 9.78 14.94 7.03
CA ALA A 33 10.99 14.50 6.36
C ALA A 33 11.04 12.96 6.26
N PRO A 34 11.41 12.38 5.10
CA PRO A 34 11.51 10.92 4.94
C PRO A 34 12.40 10.24 6.01
N GLY A 35 13.48 10.89 6.41
CA GLY A 35 14.39 10.40 7.47
C GLY A 35 13.76 10.35 8.88
N SER A 36 12.61 11.01 9.09
CA SER A 36 11.84 10.92 10.33
C SER A 36 10.91 9.71 10.39
N LEU A 37 10.79 8.93 9.31
CA LEU A 37 9.97 7.73 9.28
C LEU A 37 10.78 6.50 9.68
N GLY A 38 10.43 5.88 10.82
CA GLY A 38 10.88 4.56 11.19
C GLY A 38 10.02 3.50 10.53
N ARG A 39 10.62 2.47 9.96
CA ARG A 39 9.93 1.43 9.21
C ARG A 39 10.28 0.05 9.76
N ASP A 40 9.27 -0.71 10.15
CA ASP A 40 9.38 -2.15 10.43
C ASP A 40 8.37 -2.89 9.56
N VAL A 41 8.85 -3.79 8.70
CA VAL A 41 8.03 -4.48 7.70
C VAL A 41 7.89 -5.95 8.07
N ARG A 42 6.66 -6.43 8.03
CA ARG A 42 6.29 -7.84 8.14
C ARG A 42 5.51 -8.23 6.90
N SER A 43 6.10 -9.06 6.07
CA SER A 43 5.42 -9.59 4.88
C SER A 43 4.81 -10.96 5.17
N ALA A 44 3.65 -11.22 4.60
CA ALA A 44 3.05 -12.54 4.66
C ALA A 44 3.93 -13.54 3.90
N ARG A 45 3.93 -14.78 4.38
CA ARG A 45 4.72 -15.86 3.75
C ARG A 45 3.99 -16.53 2.61
N ARG A 46 2.64 -16.50 2.63
CA ARG A 46 1.78 -17.19 1.68
C ARG A 46 0.54 -16.36 1.37
N GLY A 47 0.43 -15.81 0.17
CA GLY A 47 -0.72 -15.00 -0.25
C GLY A 47 -2.07 -15.70 -0.04
N SER A 48 -2.18 -17.01 -0.31
CA SER A 48 -3.43 -17.78 -0.07
C SER A 48 -3.87 -17.85 1.39
N LYS A 49 -2.99 -17.50 2.35
CA LYS A 49 -3.26 -17.52 3.80
C LYS A 49 -3.05 -16.16 4.46
N VAL A 50 -2.93 -15.08 3.68
CA VAL A 50 -2.57 -13.74 4.17
C VAL A 50 -3.49 -13.27 5.31
N VAL A 51 -4.80 -13.48 5.22
CA VAL A 51 -5.75 -13.10 6.27
C VAL A 51 -5.53 -13.89 7.56
N THR A 52 -5.19 -15.17 7.46
CA THR A 52 -4.84 -16.00 8.62
C THR A 52 -3.53 -15.54 9.24
N GLU A 53 -2.54 -15.22 8.41
CA GLU A 53 -1.25 -14.72 8.87
C GLU A 53 -1.40 -13.35 9.53
N PHE A 54 -2.23 -12.45 8.96
CA PHE A 54 -2.59 -11.19 9.60
C PHE A 54 -3.22 -11.40 10.97
N ARG A 55 -4.19 -12.31 11.10
CA ARG A 55 -4.80 -12.63 12.40
C ARG A 55 -3.77 -13.08 13.43
N ASN A 56 -2.80 -13.92 13.04
CA ASN A 56 -1.73 -14.37 13.92
C ASN A 56 -0.78 -13.22 14.29
N PHE A 57 -0.39 -12.41 13.31
CA PHE A 57 0.41 -11.21 13.52
C PHE A 57 -0.24 -10.26 14.55
N ILE A 58 -1.54 -9.99 14.45
CA ILE A 58 -2.27 -9.16 15.42
C ILE A 58 -2.25 -9.78 16.83
N LYS A 59 -2.36 -11.09 16.96
CA LYS A 59 -2.25 -11.78 18.26
C LYS A 59 -0.84 -11.63 18.85
N ASP A 60 0.18 -11.78 18.02
CA ASP A 60 1.57 -11.70 18.45
C ASP A 60 1.95 -10.27 18.88
N THR A 61 1.54 -9.26 18.13
CA THR A 61 1.77 -7.84 18.49
C THR A 61 1.08 -7.45 19.77
N LYS A 62 -0.07 -8.02 20.08
CA LYS A 62 -0.74 -7.84 21.38
C LYS A 62 0.07 -8.43 22.53
N ARG A 63 0.70 -9.58 22.32
CA ARG A 63 1.46 -10.33 23.35
C ARG A 63 2.83 -9.68 23.64
N VAL A 64 3.52 -9.24 22.60
CA VAL A 64 4.88 -8.67 22.71
C VAL A 64 4.84 -7.20 23.16
N GLY A 65 3.71 -6.53 22.95
CA GLY A 65 3.58 -5.08 23.11
C GLY A 65 3.99 -4.35 21.84
N ALA A 66 3.33 -3.25 21.59
CA ALA A 66 3.60 -2.38 20.43
C ALA A 66 3.64 -0.91 20.89
N SER A 67 4.14 -0.69 22.12
CA SER A 67 4.19 0.64 22.76
C SER A 67 4.97 1.66 21.96
N ASP A 68 6.00 1.19 21.25
CA ASP A 68 6.91 2.03 20.49
C ASP A 68 6.47 2.27 19.04
N ILE A 69 5.32 1.73 18.64
CA ILE A 69 4.77 1.88 17.29
C ILE A 69 3.64 2.91 17.32
N ASP A 70 3.75 3.92 16.46
CA ASP A 70 2.75 4.97 16.37
C ASP A 70 1.49 4.49 15.67
N PHE A 71 1.64 3.81 14.54
CA PHE A 71 0.53 3.19 13.83
C PHE A 71 0.96 2.02 12.93
N LEU A 72 -0.04 1.25 12.52
CA LEU A 72 0.09 0.10 11.64
C LEU A 72 -0.47 0.42 10.25
N VAL A 73 0.29 0.12 9.20
CA VAL A 73 -0.19 0.09 7.81
C VAL A 73 -0.39 -1.36 7.40
N VAL A 74 -1.61 -1.69 6.96
CA VAL A 74 -1.96 -3.04 6.50
C VAL A 74 -2.26 -2.98 5.01
N SER A 75 -1.53 -3.75 4.20
CA SER A 75 -1.86 -3.91 2.79
C SER A 75 -2.11 -5.37 2.45
N ILE A 76 -3.32 -5.64 1.96
CA ILE A 76 -3.78 -6.95 1.52
C ILE A 76 -4.70 -6.73 0.32
N ASP A 77 -4.52 -7.50 -0.73
CA ASP A 77 -5.36 -7.42 -1.92
C ASP A 77 -6.84 -7.64 -1.62
N GLY A 78 -7.68 -6.86 -2.29
CA GLY A 78 -9.13 -6.98 -2.21
C GLY A 78 -9.63 -8.32 -2.74
N ASN A 79 -8.93 -8.89 -3.73
CA ASN A 79 -9.27 -10.18 -4.35
C ASN A 79 -10.75 -10.24 -4.76
N CYS A 80 -11.25 -9.14 -5.35
CA CYS A 80 -12.62 -8.99 -5.81
C CYS A 80 -13.72 -8.95 -4.73
N TYR A 81 -13.35 -8.92 -3.46
CA TYR A 81 -14.33 -8.67 -2.38
C TYR A 81 -14.67 -7.18 -2.24
N GLY A 82 -13.89 -6.32 -2.89
CA GLY A 82 -13.97 -4.88 -2.72
C GLY A 82 -13.25 -4.38 -1.48
N HIS A 83 -12.93 -3.09 -1.50
CA HIS A 83 -12.20 -2.43 -0.41
C HIS A 83 -12.93 -2.55 0.94
N GLU A 84 -14.21 -2.19 0.97
CA GLU A 84 -14.99 -2.10 2.22
C GLU A 84 -15.11 -3.45 2.93
N GLU A 85 -15.49 -4.50 2.20
CA GLU A 85 -15.64 -5.83 2.78
C GLU A 85 -14.31 -6.40 3.26
N ARG A 86 -13.22 -6.15 2.52
CA ARG A 86 -11.90 -6.58 2.97
C ARG A 86 -11.48 -5.85 4.25
N VAL A 87 -11.65 -4.54 4.32
CA VAL A 87 -11.37 -3.77 5.54
C VAL A 87 -12.22 -4.25 6.71
N LYS A 88 -13.51 -4.49 6.50
CA LYS A 88 -14.42 -5.03 7.52
C LYS A 88 -13.96 -6.41 8.03
N GLN A 89 -13.48 -7.27 7.13
CA GLN A 89 -12.90 -8.56 7.50
C GLN A 89 -11.67 -8.39 8.40
N LEU A 90 -10.75 -7.49 8.05
CA LEU A 90 -9.50 -7.27 8.78
C LEU A 90 -9.75 -6.64 10.15
N LYS A 91 -10.66 -5.67 10.23
CA LYS A 91 -11.05 -5.00 11.49
C LYS A 91 -11.55 -5.96 12.55
N LYS A 92 -12.15 -7.10 12.19
CA LYS A 92 -12.64 -8.12 13.15
C LYS A 92 -11.54 -8.69 14.04
N TYR A 93 -10.27 -8.64 13.59
CA TYR A 93 -9.14 -9.17 14.35
C TYR A 93 -8.54 -8.14 15.33
N ILE A 94 -8.82 -6.84 15.16
CA ILE A 94 -8.32 -5.77 16.02
C ILE A 94 -9.45 -5.36 16.98
N LYS A 95 -9.39 -5.92 18.17
CA LYS A 95 -10.39 -5.64 19.20
C LYS A 95 -10.15 -4.27 19.84
N SER A 96 -11.16 -3.73 20.54
CA SER A 96 -11.10 -2.43 21.22
C SER A 96 -9.94 -2.30 22.22
N ASN A 97 -9.53 -3.41 22.85
CA ASN A 97 -8.41 -3.44 23.78
C ASN A 97 -7.05 -3.77 23.13
N HIS A 98 -6.94 -3.69 21.79
CA HIS A 98 -5.69 -3.92 21.09
C HIS A 98 -4.88 -2.61 21.01
N PRO A 99 -3.52 -2.64 21.16
CA PRO A 99 -2.68 -1.43 21.06
C PRO A 99 -2.87 -0.64 19.75
N PHE A 100 -3.23 -1.32 18.66
CA PHE A 100 -3.51 -0.71 17.36
C PHE A 100 -4.98 -0.33 17.15
N ASN A 101 -5.85 -0.42 18.17
CA ASN A 101 -7.20 0.10 18.00
C ASN A 101 -7.13 1.58 17.61
N GLU A 102 -7.83 1.97 16.53
CA GLU A 102 -7.81 3.33 15.96
C GLU A 102 -6.45 3.83 15.42
N LYS A 103 -5.45 2.95 15.40
CA LYS A 103 -4.10 3.24 14.90
C LYS A 103 -3.74 2.39 13.68
N VAL A 104 -4.70 2.10 12.81
CA VAL A 104 -4.49 1.31 11.59
C VAL A 104 -4.94 2.07 10.37
N VAL A 105 -4.08 2.05 9.35
CA VAL A 105 -4.37 2.52 8.00
C VAL A 105 -4.41 1.32 7.07
N TYR A 106 -5.51 1.16 6.33
CA TYR A 106 -5.71 0.03 5.44
C TYR A 106 -5.50 0.43 3.99
N ALA A 107 -4.50 -0.16 3.35
CA ALA A 107 -4.27 -0.12 1.91
C ALA A 107 -4.83 -1.41 1.30
N VAL A 108 -6.01 -1.35 0.72
CA VAL A 108 -6.65 -2.52 0.11
C VAL A 108 -6.84 -2.27 -1.38
N PRO A 109 -5.82 -2.58 -2.19
CA PRO A 109 -5.96 -2.54 -3.64
C PRO A 109 -6.92 -3.64 -4.10
N ASP A 110 -7.91 -3.25 -4.92
CA ASP A 110 -8.90 -4.19 -5.43
C ASP A 110 -8.96 -4.13 -6.96
N PRO A 111 -8.84 -5.27 -7.65
CA PRO A 111 -8.64 -6.62 -7.10
C PRO A 111 -7.22 -6.89 -6.57
N HIS A 112 -6.17 -6.28 -7.17
CA HIS A 112 -4.76 -6.49 -6.85
C HIS A 112 -3.96 -5.20 -6.94
N ILE A 113 -2.78 -5.17 -6.33
CA ILE A 113 -1.90 -3.98 -6.27
C ILE A 113 -1.46 -3.52 -7.66
N GLU A 114 -1.31 -4.41 -8.63
CA GLU A 114 -0.89 -4.05 -9.98
C GLU A 114 -1.86 -3.07 -10.67
N ARG A 115 -3.14 -3.05 -10.26
CA ARG A 115 -4.06 -2.03 -10.73
C ARG A 115 -3.63 -0.64 -10.28
N TRP A 116 -3.12 -0.48 -9.06
CA TRP A 116 -2.62 0.81 -8.58
C TRP A 116 -1.34 1.25 -9.31
N TYR A 117 -0.48 0.31 -9.70
CA TYR A 117 0.71 0.59 -10.51
C TYR A 117 0.39 1.27 -11.84
N ILE A 118 -0.70 0.86 -12.49
CA ILE A 118 -1.06 1.34 -13.85
C ILE A 118 -2.11 2.47 -13.84
N MET A 119 -2.60 2.92 -12.68
CA MET A 119 -3.62 3.98 -12.62
C MET A 119 -3.15 5.31 -13.22
N ASP A 120 -1.92 5.71 -12.93
CA ASP A 120 -1.31 6.88 -13.57
C ASP A 120 -0.42 6.42 -14.75
N GLN A 121 -0.99 6.44 -15.94
CA GLN A 121 -0.29 5.99 -17.15
C GLN A 121 1.00 6.77 -17.42
N ARG A 122 1.01 8.08 -17.10
CA ARG A 122 2.19 8.91 -17.27
C ARG A 122 3.27 8.51 -16.27
N ALA A 123 2.91 8.42 -14.99
CA ALA A 123 3.83 8.01 -13.92
C ALA A 123 4.38 6.60 -14.18
N PHE A 124 3.52 5.67 -14.61
CA PHE A 124 3.93 4.32 -15.00
C PHE A 124 4.98 4.35 -16.13
N LYS A 125 4.68 5.07 -17.23
CA LYS A 125 5.57 5.20 -18.36
C LYS A 125 6.94 5.79 -17.98
N GLU A 126 6.92 6.91 -17.24
CA GLU A 126 8.13 7.61 -16.84
C GLU A 126 8.92 6.84 -15.77
N GLY A 127 8.24 6.21 -14.80
CA GLY A 127 8.87 5.46 -13.72
C GLY A 127 9.57 4.19 -14.20
N ILE A 128 9.08 3.56 -15.25
CA ILE A 128 9.70 2.38 -15.86
C ILE A 128 10.69 2.77 -16.96
N GLY A 129 10.53 3.95 -17.58
CA GLY A 129 11.34 4.40 -18.70
C GLY A 129 10.90 3.77 -20.04
N ILE A 130 9.61 3.55 -20.24
CA ILE A 130 9.05 2.95 -21.46
C ILE A 130 8.33 4.00 -22.33
N ASN A 131 8.11 3.68 -23.59
CA ASN A 131 7.51 4.62 -24.53
C ASN A 131 5.97 4.67 -24.46
N ARG A 132 5.33 3.57 -24.04
CA ARG A 132 3.88 3.47 -23.99
C ARG A 132 3.44 2.74 -22.72
N ALA A 133 2.57 3.37 -21.93
CA ALA A 133 1.90 2.73 -20.82
C ALA A 133 0.75 1.84 -21.32
N PRO A 134 0.38 0.79 -20.61
CA PRO A 134 -0.85 0.04 -20.89
C PRO A 134 -2.07 0.91 -20.62
N ASP A 135 -3.12 0.72 -21.39
CA ASP A 135 -4.41 1.35 -21.08
C ASP A 135 -4.94 0.79 -19.75
N LEU A 136 -5.45 1.66 -18.90
CA LEU A 136 -6.15 1.23 -17.69
C LEU A 136 -7.54 0.73 -18.10
N PRO A 137 -7.82 -0.57 -18.06
CA PRO A 137 -9.12 -1.07 -18.44
C PRO A 137 -10.18 -0.72 -17.38
N ALA A 138 -11.44 -0.77 -17.78
CA ALA A 138 -12.54 -0.79 -16.82
C ALA A 138 -12.29 -1.87 -15.76
N TYR A 139 -12.83 -1.65 -14.55
CA TYR A 139 -12.65 -2.62 -13.47
C TYR A 139 -13.06 -4.03 -13.92
N LYS A 140 -12.16 -4.96 -13.74
CA LYS A 140 -12.40 -6.38 -14.04
C LYS A 140 -11.84 -7.23 -12.90
N CYS A 141 -12.71 -8.05 -12.35
CA CYS A 141 -12.32 -9.10 -11.42
C CYS A 141 -11.88 -10.33 -12.22
N GLY A 142 -10.60 -10.64 -12.17
CA GLY A 142 -10.05 -11.80 -12.83
C GLY A 142 -8.70 -12.16 -12.23
N LYS A 143 -8.49 -13.44 -12.01
CA LYS A 143 -7.21 -13.93 -11.48
C LYS A 143 -6.07 -13.46 -12.39
N ASP A 144 -5.07 -12.85 -11.78
CA ASP A 144 -3.86 -12.35 -12.44
C ASP A 144 -4.09 -11.34 -13.61
N TYR A 145 -5.32 -10.81 -13.78
CA TYR A 145 -5.65 -9.94 -14.92
C TYR A 145 -4.75 -8.70 -15.01
N TYR A 146 -4.64 -7.94 -13.93
CA TYR A 146 -3.79 -6.74 -13.91
C TYR A 146 -2.31 -7.07 -13.89
N LYS A 147 -1.93 -8.19 -13.30
CA LYS A 147 -0.58 -8.71 -13.34
C LYS A 147 -0.14 -9.07 -14.77
N GLN A 148 -1.03 -9.65 -15.57
CA GLN A 148 -0.77 -9.91 -16.99
C GLN A 148 -0.62 -8.63 -17.80
N ILE A 149 -1.44 -7.59 -17.52
CA ILE A 149 -1.31 -6.28 -18.18
C ILE A 149 0.06 -5.68 -17.89
N LEU A 150 0.47 -5.64 -16.63
CA LEU A 150 1.79 -5.16 -16.22
C LEU A 150 2.91 -5.96 -16.90
N HIS A 151 2.85 -7.28 -16.86
CA HIS A 151 3.84 -8.15 -17.48
C HIS A 151 3.95 -7.93 -18.98
N ASN A 152 2.82 -7.83 -19.69
CA ASN A 152 2.81 -7.60 -21.15
C ASN A 152 3.42 -6.24 -21.50
N ALA A 153 3.09 -5.18 -20.75
CA ALA A 153 3.67 -3.85 -20.99
C ALA A 153 5.21 -3.84 -20.86
N LEU A 154 5.74 -4.54 -19.85
CA LEU A 154 7.18 -4.70 -19.66
C LEU A 154 7.81 -5.49 -20.81
N LYS A 155 7.20 -6.60 -21.19
CA LYS A 155 7.66 -7.48 -22.28
C LYS A 155 7.67 -6.76 -23.64
N GLU A 156 6.59 -6.07 -23.99
CA GLU A 156 6.47 -5.30 -25.23
C GLU A 156 7.50 -4.18 -25.32
N SER A 157 7.82 -3.58 -24.18
CA SER A 157 8.82 -2.53 -24.05
C SER A 157 10.26 -3.06 -23.93
N LYS A 158 10.47 -4.38 -23.99
CA LYS A 158 11.77 -5.05 -23.83
C LYS A 158 12.47 -4.72 -22.50
N VAL A 159 11.70 -4.45 -21.47
CA VAL A 159 12.22 -4.19 -20.12
C VAL A 159 12.39 -5.52 -19.38
N ASN A 160 13.62 -5.79 -18.97
CA ASN A 160 13.90 -6.95 -18.13
C ASN A 160 13.41 -6.67 -16.72
N SER A 161 12.50 -7.51 -16.24
CA SER A 161 11.97 -7.43 -14.88
C SER A 161 12.24 -8.74 -14.16
N LEU A 162 12.85 -8.66 -12.98
CA LEU A 162 13.13 -9.81 -12.11
C LEU A 162 11.96 -10.10 -11.16
N LEU A 163 11.17 -9.08 -10.83
CA LEU A 163 10.08 -9.17 -9.86
C LEU A 163 8.71 -8.85 -10.48
N GLY A 164 8.56 -9.03 -11.79
CA GLY A 164 7.29 -8.80 -12.49
C GLY A 164 6.84 -7.34 -12.51
N GLY A 165 7.77 -6.39 -12.35
CA GLY A 165 7.51 -4.95 -12.31
C GLY A 165 7.47 -4.36 -10.89
N ALA A 166 7.52 -5.19 -9.86
CA ALA A 166 7.50 -4.71 -8.47
C ALA A 166 8.70 -3.82 -8.13
N GLU A 167 9.85 -4.05 -8.77
CA GLU A 167 11.07 -3.25 -8.63
C GLU A 167 10.93 -1.79 -9.07
N TYR A 168 9.92 -1.46 -9.87
CA TYR A 168 9.67 -0.10 -10.36
C TYR A 168 8.70 0.70 -9.47
N ALA A 169 8.22 0.11 -8.39
CA ALA A 169 7.21 0.70 -7.52
C ALA A 169 7.55 2.12 -7.05
N GLU A 170 8.75 2.30 -6.50
CA GLU A 170 9.23 3.58 -5.99
C GLU A 170 9.34 4.61 -7.11
N ASN A 171 9.91 4.23 -8.26
CA ASN A 171 10.03 5.10 -9.41
C ASN A 171 8.66 5.55 -9.94
N ILE A 172 7.68 4.64 -10.00
CA ILE A 172 6.31 4.97 -10.45
C ILE A 172 5.68 5.97 -9.48
N VAL A 173 5.74 5.71 -8.17
CA VAL A 173 5.15 6.60 -7.15
C VAL A 173 5.80 7.99 -7.18
N ASP A 174 7.12 8.06 -7.40
CA ASP A 174 7.85 9.35 -7.54
C ASP A 174 7.36 10.18 -8.72
N LYS A 175 6.93 9.56 -9.80
CA LYS A 175 6.41 10.23 -11.01
C LYS A 175 4.93 10.63 -10.93
N ILE A 176 4.18 10.19 -9.93
CA ILE A 176 2.79 10.65 -9.72
C ILE A 176 2.84 12.12 -9.34
N THR A 177 2.27 12.99 -10.15
CA THR A 177 2.29 14.45 -9.89
C THR A 177 1.29 14.85 -8.81
N ASP A 178 0.09 14.30 -8.87
CA ASP A 178 -0.99 14.60 -7.94
C ASP A 178 -1.75 13.33 -7.56
N LEU A 179 -1.63 12.92 -6.30
CA LEU A 179 -2.33 11.74 -5.80
C LEU A 179 -3.86 11.90 -5.87
N ARG A 180 -4.38 13.12 -5.80
CA ARG A 180 -5.83 13.38 -5.82
C ARG A 180 -6.44 13.10 -7.19
N SER A 181 -5.66 13.22 -8.26
CA SER A 181 -6.12 12.88 -9.62
C SER A 181 -6.53 11.42 -9.76
N LEU A 182 -6.00 10.55 -8.90
CA LEU A 182 -6.29 9.11 -8.88
C LEU A 182 -7.52 8.73 -8.06
N TYR A 183 -8.06 9.65 -7.25
CA TYR A 183 -9.20 9.38 -6.35
C TYR A 183 -10.47 8.96 -7.08
N GLN A 184 -10.70 9.53 -8.27
CA GLN A 184 -11.86 9.19 -9.09
C GLN A 184 -11.76 7.78 -9.70
N GLN A 185 -10.54 7.27 -9.84
CA GLN A 185 -10.29 5.99 -10.47
C GLN A 185 -10.39 4.82 -9.49
N ASN A 186 -10.18 5.08 -8.17
CA ASN A 186 -10.20 4.02 -7.16
C ASN A 186 -10.54 4.57 -5.78
N ALA A 187 -11.72 4.23 -5.27
CA ALA A 187 -12.18 4.65 -3.95
C ALA A 187 -11.29 4.10 -2.82
N GLY A 188 -10.80 2.87 -2.95
CA GLY A 188 -9.89 2.28 -1.96
C GLY A 188 -8.56 3.03 -1.86
N PHE A 189 -8.01 3.48 -2.99
CA PHE A 189 -6.82 4.32 -3.03
C PHE A 189 -7.07 5.66 -2.34
N ARG A 190 -8.21 6.32 -2.64
CA ARG A 190 -8.60 7.57 -1.98
C ARG A 190 -8.66 7.41 -0.47
N VAL A 191 -9.41 6.42 0.02
CA VAL A 191 -9.58 6.19 1.46
C VAL A 191 -8.23 5.93 2.13
N PHE A 192 -7.37 5.11 1.51
CA PHE A 192 -6.03 4.87 2.03
C PHE A 192 -5.21 6.15 2.19
N VAL A 193 -5.13 6.98 1.15
CA VAL A 193 -4.33 8.22 1.18
C VAL A 193 -4.90 9.24 2.19
N GLU A 194 -6.22 9.37 2.26
CA GLU A 194 -6.88 10.27 3.22
C GLU A 194 -6.67 9.83 4.67
N ASP A 195 -6.81 8.52 4.96
CA ASP A 195 -6.58 7.95 6.29
C ASP A 195 -5.11 8.07 6.70
N LEU A 196 -4.19 7.83 5.77
CA LEU A 196 -2.76 7.98 5.99
C LEU A 196 -2.39 9.43 6.34
N ARG A 197 -2.88 10.41 5.58
CA ARG A 197 -2.68 11.85 5.90
C ARG A 197 -3.17 12.20 7.29
N ARG A 198 -4.36 11.75 7.64
CA ARG A 198 -4.95 11.98 8.96
C ARG A 198 -4.09 11.37 10.06
N MET A 199 -3.59 10.15 9.87
CA MET A 199 -2.76 9.46 10.83
C MET A 199 -1.41 10.16 11.01
N LEU A 200 -0.74 10.52 9.92
CA LEU A 200 0.54 11.24 9.96
C LEU A 200 0.41 12.59 10.67
N LYS A 201 -0.64 13.37 10.37
CA LYS A 201 -0.91 14.66 11.05
C LYS A 201 -1.19 14.49 12.54
N LYS A 202 -1.90 13.43 12.93
CA LYS A 202 -2.18 13.14 14.35
C LYS A 202 -0.89 12.84 15.10
N THR A 203 -0.07 11.97 14.52
CA THR A 203 1.18 11.51 15.16
C THR A 203 2.21 12.65 15.27
N SER A 204 2.39 13.44 14.20
CA SER A 204 3.35 14.56 14.22
C SER A 204 3.03 15.66 15.24
N LYS A 205 1.76 15.84 15.61
CA LYS A 205 1.33 16.82 16.63
C LYS A 205 1.52 16.33 18.07
N THR A 206 1.53 15.02 18.29
CA THR A 206 1.67 14.43 19.64
C THR A 206 3.11 14.52 20.16
N GLU A 207 4.07 14.79 19.26
CA GLU A 207 5.50 14.92 19.59
C GLU A 207 5.96 16.38 19.78
N GLN A 208 5.07 17.37 19.69
CA GLN A 208 5.31 18.76 20.00
C GLN A 208 4.79 19.10 21.41
#